data_c7a9c79e47d4448c3e6ef7560385c0db
#
_entry.id   c7a9c79e47d4448c3e6ef7560385c0db
#
_cell.length_a   1.000
_cell.length_b   1.000
_cell.length_c   1.000
_cell.angle_alpha   90.00
_cell.angle_beta   90.00
_cell.angle_gamma   90.00
#
_symmetry.space_group_name_H-M   'P 1'
#
loop_
_entity.id
_entity.type
_entity.pdbx_description
1 polymer ?
#
loop_
_entity_poly.entity_id
_entity_poly.type
_entity_poly.pdbx_seq_one_letter_code
_entity_poly.pdbx_strand_id
1 'polypeptide(L)'
;MIELSSDPYVLKTRNTPLTEADFRIHLNINWCRGVLFNVVAMKNSIAVVEYDAILWSEDSIMFIEYKDSPAAYKDLSSRRVQQMNSFAKNIARGLGFKSFNFVVVVKGLEESTSKGGVMVMPLVELGSYQPNFVSSITELEYLDKMIAKYTRAGEAQFALDLEKLRKIFEIEQA
;
A
#
# COMPACT_ATOMS: atom_id res chain seq x y z
N MET A 1 -1.37 3.89 -28.06
CA MET A 1 -2.31 3.30 -27.09
C MET A 1 -1.46 2.49 -26.09
N ILE A 2 -1.20 3.06 -24.94
CA ILE A 2 -0.55 2.28 -23.88
C ILE A 2 -1.66 1.41 -23.31
N GLU A 3 -1.68 0.15 -23.70
CA GLU A 3 -2.38 -0.85 -22.92
C GLU A 3 -1.74 -0.83 -21.53
N LEU A 4 -2.42 -0.24 -20.59
CA LEU A 4 -2.24 -0.57 -19.19
C LEU A 4 -2.69 -2.03 -19.09
N SER A 5 -1.79 -2.94 -19.38
CA SER A 5 -1.89 -4.34 -19.06
C SER A 5 -1.91 -4.45 -17.54
N SER A 6 -2.99 -4.06 -16.97
CA SER A 6 -3.26 -4.34 -15.59
C SER A 6 -4.54 -5.15 -15.56
N ASP A 7 -4.38 -6.44 -15.43
CA ASP A 7 -5.45 -7.18 -14.77
C ASP A 7 -5.61 -6.51 -13.42
N PRO A 8 -6.71 -5.78 -13.19
CA PRO A 8 -6.86 -5.04 -11.96
C PRO A 8 -6.96 -6.04 -10.82
N TYR A 9 -6.26 -5.75 -9.72
CA TYR A 9 -6.53 -6.45 -8.48
C TYR A 9 -7.99 -6.25 -8.11
N VAL A 10 -8.66 -7.32 -7.75
CA VAL A 10 -10.01 -7.29 -7.21
C VAL A 10 -9.91 -7.51 -5.71
N LEU A 11 -10.48 -6.61 -4.94
CA LEU A 11 -10.54 -6.73 -3.49
C LEU A 11 -11.88 -7.36 -3.09
N LYS A 12 -11.81 -8.39 -2.25
CA LYS A 12 -12.97 -9.04 -1.67
C LYS A 12 -12.86 -9.05 -0.15
N THR A 13 -13.96 -8.85 0.53
CA THR A 13 -14.01 -8.98 1.99
C THR A 13 -14.42 -10.39 2.37
N ARG A 14 -13.88 -10.89 3.49
CA ARG A 14 -14.27 -12.15 4.11
C ARG A 14 -14.94 -11.89 5.45
N ASN A 15 -15.89 -12.74 5.79
CA ASN A 15 -16.41 -12.78 7.16
C ASN A 15 -15.38 -13.45 8.05
N THR A 16 -14.93 -12.75 9.09
CA THR A 16 -14.01 -13.30 10.08
C THR A 16 -14.67 -13.43 11.43
N PRO A 17 -14.24 -14.39 12.26
CA PRO A 17 -14.65 -14.47 13.65
C PRO A 17 -14.32 -13.19 14.40
N LEU A 18 -15.18 -12.79 15.32
CA LEU A 18 -15.08 -11.56 16.12
C LEU A 18 -13.79 -11.43 16.97
N THR A 19 -12.99 -12.51 17.07
CA THR A 19 -11.75 -12.55 17.84
C THR A 19 -10.65 -11.60 17.36
N GLU A 20 -10.69 -11.17 16.10
CA GLU A 20 -9.75 -10.18 15.54
C GLU A 20 -10.30 -8.76 15.57
N ALA A 21 -11.46 -8.53 16.15
CA ALA A 21 -12.10 -7.21 16.16
C ALA A 21 -11.44 -6.20 17.10
N ASP A 22 -10.60 -6.66 18.03
CA ASP A 22 -10.01 -5.79 19.06
C ASP A 22 -9.19 -4.64 18.46
N PHE A 23 -8.44 -4.87 17.37
CA PHE A 23 -7.62 -3.82 16.80
C PHE A 23 -8.44 -2.73 16.10
N ARG A 24 -9.66 -3.04 15.66
CA ARG A 24 -10.51 -2.12 14.89
C ARG A 24 -10.90 -0.88 15.67
N ILE A 25 -11.11 -1.02 16.97
CA ILE A 25 -11.45 0.11 17.85
C ILE A 25 -10.25 1.05 18.11
N HIS A 26 -9.04 0.58 17.85
CA HIS A 26 -7.80 1.36 18.01
C HIS A 26 -7.39 2.11 16.75
N LEU A 27 -8.11 1.95 15.64
CA LEU A 27 -7.77 2.60 14.37
C LEU A 27 -7.92 4.11 14.45
N ASN A 28 -6.91 4.82 13.95
CA ASN A 28 -7.06 6.24 13.65
C ASN A 28 -7.71 6.39 12.27
N ILE A 29 -8.98 6.74 12.25
CA ILE A 29 -9.77 6.92 11.03
C ILE A 29 -9.95 8.39 10.63
N ASN A 30 -9.31 9.32 11.34
CA ASN A 30 -9.51 10.76 11.11
C ASN A 30 -8.95 11.23 9.74
N TRP A 31 -7.97 10.54 9.19
CA TRP A 31 -7.33 10.89 7.93
C TRP A 31 -7.98 10.20 6.72
N CYS A 32 -8.76 9.13 6.92
CA CYS A 32 -9.24 8.28 5.82
C CYS A 32 -10.71 8.58 5.45
N ARG A 33 -11.06 8.22 4.23
CA ARG A 33 -12.43 8.29 3.69
C ARG A 33 -13.18 6.98 3.80
N GLY A 34 -12.46 5.87 3.90
CA GLY A 34 -13.06 4.56 3.98
C GLY A 34 -12.14 3.54 4.62
N VAL A 35 -12.74 2.45 5.07
CA VAL A 35 -12.07 1.31 5.66
C VAL A 35 -12.77 0.02 5.25
N LEU A 36 -11.98 -1.00 4.94
CA LEU A 36 -12.43 -2.38 4.73
C LEU A 36 -11.66 -3.31 5.66
N PHE A 37 -12.32 -4.32 6.18
CA PHE A 37 -11.71 -5.33 7.03
C PHE A 37 -11.66 -6.69 6.34
N ASN A 38 -10.64 -7.49 6.67
CA ASN A 38 -10.45 -8.86 6.16
C ASN A 38 -10.53 -8.90 4.63
N VAL A 39 -9.62 -8.19 4.01
CA VAL A 39 -9.60 -7.98 2.58
C VAL A 39 -8.66 -8.96 1.92
N VAL A 40 -9.18 -9.73 0.99
CA VAL A 40 -8.40 -10.61 0.12
C VAL A 40 -8.21 -9.92 -1.22
N ALA A 41 -6.97 -9.75 -1.63
CA ALA A 41 -6.65 -9.28 -2.97
C ALA A 41 -6.56 -10.47 -3.93
N MET A 42 -7.31 -10.38 -5.01
CA MET A 42 -7.36 -11.37 -6.09
C MET A 42 -6.66 -10.83 -7.31
N LYS A 43 -5.90 -11.68 -7.99
CA LYS A 43 -5.35 -11.40 -9.32
C LYS A 43 -5.60 -12.60 -10.21
N ASN A 44 -6.24 -12.40 -11.37
CA ASN A 44 -6.63 -13.49 -12.26
C ASN A 44 -7.44 -14.59 -11.53
N SER A 45 -8.39 -14.20 -10.71
CA SER A 45 -9.24 -15.09 -9.90
C SER A 45 -8.49 -15.91 -8.84
N ILE A 46 -7.22 -15.59 -8.55
CA ILE A 46 -6.39 -16.25 -7.54
C ILE A 46 -6.16 -15.29 -6.37
N ALA A 47 -6.38 -15.76 -5.14
CA ALA A 47 -6.03 -15.01 -3.93
C ALA A 47 -4.51 -14.91 -3.80
N VAL A 48 -3.98 -13.69 -3.76
CA VAL A 48 -2.52 -13.46 -3.68
C VAL A 48 -2.06 -13.00 -2.31
N VAL A 49 -2.90 -12.24 -1.60
CA VAL A 49 -2.59 -11.72 -0.27
C VAL A 49 -3.87 -11.35 0.46
N GLU A 50 -3.81 -11.37 1.78
CA GLU A 50 -4.89 -10.97 2.68
C GLU A 50 -4.37 -9.94 3.67
N TYR A 51 -5.19 -8.92 3.95
CA TYR A 51 -4.92 -7.89 4.95
C TYR A 51 -6.07 -7.79 5.93
N ASP A 52 -5.77 -7.57 7.20
CA ASP A 52 -6.80 -7.44 8.25
C ASP A 52 -7.59 -6.14 8.14
N ALA A 53 -6.95 -5.09 7.64
CA ALA A 53 -7.62 -3.83 7.31
C ALA A 53 -6.94 -3.12 6.14
N ILE A 54 -7.75 -2.39 5.39
CA ILE A 54 -7.29 -1.43 4.38
C ILE A 54 -8.04 -0.13 4.61
N LEU A 55 -7.31 0.98 4.74
CA LEU A 55 -7.85 2.32 4.91
C LEU A 55 -7.34 3.20 3.77
N TRP A 56 -8.18 4.06 3.23
CA TRP A 56 -7.76 4.93 2.13
C TRP A 56 -8.29 6.34 2.26
N SER A 57 -7.54 7.27 1.68
CA SER A 57 -7.93 8.63 1.38
C SER A 57 -8.00 8.82 -0.12
N GLU A 58 -8.03 10.06 -0.60
CA GLU A 58 -8.10 10.35 -2.04
C GLU A 58 -6.92 9.76 -2.83
N ASP A 59 -5.70 9.95 -2.32
CA ASP A 59 -4.45 9.61 -3.03
C ASP A 59 -3.64 8.51 -2.35
N SER A 60 -4.01 8.10 -1.15
CA SER A 60 -3.18 7.24 -0.29
C SER A 60 -3.97 6.08 0.28
N ILE A 61 -3.31 4.95 0.45
CA ILE A 61 -3.90 3.73 0.98
C ILE A 61 -2.98 3.08 2.01
N MET A 62 -3.54 2.65 3.13
CA MET A 62 -2.84 1.97 4.22
C MET A 62 -3.32 0.54 4.35
N PHE A 63 -2.39 -0.38 4.50
CA PHE A 63 -2.64 -1.80 4.71
C PHE A 63 -2.17 -2.20 6.09
N ILE A 64 -2.95 -3.01 6.79
CA ILE A 64 -2.64 -3.49 8.14
C ILE A 64 -2.70 -5.02 8.18
N GLU A 65 -1.63 -5.62 8.71
CA GLU A 65 -1.60 -7.00 9.19
C GLU A 65 -1.58 -6.98 10.71
N TYR A 66 -2.51 -7.68 11.32
CA TYR A 66 -2.66 -7.74 12.78
C TYR A 66 -2.26 -9.11 13.33
N LYS A 67 -1.53 -9.11 14.42
CA LYS A 67 -1.23 -10.30 15.21
C LYS A 67 -1.68 -10.11 16.66
N ASP A 68 -2.44 -11.05 17.16
CA ASP A 68 -3.06 -10.98 18.49
C ASP A 68 -2.11 -11.28 19.65
N SER A 69 -0.88 -11.69 19.36
CA SER A 69 0.15 -11.99 20.34
C SER A 69 1.56 -11.86 19.77
N PRO A 70 2.58 -11.66 20.63
CA PRO A 70 3.98 -11.72 20.21
C PRO A 70 4.38 -13.10 19.65
N ALA A 71 3.77 -14.17 20.13
CA ALA A 71 4.01 -15.52 19.62
C ALA A 71 3.53 -15.67 18.17
N ALA A 72 2.31 -15.21 17.86
CA ALA A 72 1.79 -15.20 16.50
C ALA A 72 2.65 -14.32 15.57
N TYR A 73 3.16 -13.21 16.07
CA TYR A 73 4.08 -12.34 15.33
C TYR A 73 5.41 -13.04 15.00
N LYS A 74 5.96 -13.83 15.92
CA LYS A 74 7.21 -14.57 15.68
C LYS A 74 7.09 -15.56 14.53
N ASP A 75 5.92 -16.10 14.28
CA ASP A 75 5.65 -17.01 13.17
C ASP A 75 5.58 -16.31 11.81
N LEU A 76 5.42 -14.99 11.81
CA LEU A 76 5.41 -14.17 10.61
C LEU A 76 6.85 -13.89 10.16
N SER A 77 7.31 -14.57 9.10
CA SER A 77 8.69 -14.43 8.60
C SER A 77 8.93 -13.06 7.95
N SER A 78 10.18 -12.60 7.98
CA SER A 78 10.62 -11.40 7.25
C SER A 78 10.31 -11.48 5.76
N ARG A 79 10.50 -12.66 5.17
CA ARG A 79 10.18 -12.89 3.76
C ARG A 79 8.69 -12.67 3.47
N ARG A 80 7.81 -13.19 4.34
CA ARG A 80 6.36 -12.99 4.17
C ARG A 80 5.97 -11.53 4.30
N VAL A 81 6.54 -10.84 5.28
CA VAL A 81 6.32 -9.39 5.46
C VAL A 81 6.75 -8.60 4.22
N GLN A 82 7.92 -8.92 3.66
CA GLN A 82 8.40 -8.28 2.42
C GLN A 82 7.48 -8.56 1.24
N GLN A 83 6.97 -9.78 1.10
CA GLN A 83 5.98 -10.12 0.07
C GLN A 83 4.70 -9.30 0.24
N MET A 84 4.18 -9.21 1.46
CA MET A 84 2.97 -8.43 1.75
C MET A 84 3.18 -6.94 1.42
N ASN A 85 4.34 -6.39 1.75
CA ASN A 85 4.69 -5.01 1.39
C ASN A 85 4.75 -4.79 -0.12
N SER A 86 5.35 -5.72 -0.85
CA SER A 86 5.41 -5.66 -2.32
C SER A 86 4.02 -5.74 -2.96
N PHE A 87 3.16 -6.62 -2.47
CA PHE A 87 1.77 -6.69 -2.91
C PHE A 87 1.00 -5.41 -2.59
N ALA A 88 1.18 -4.85 -1.39
CA ALA A 88 0.55 -3.58 -1.00
C ALA A 88 0.90 -2.47 -1.98
N LYS A 89 2.18 -2.32 -2.32
CA LYS A 89 2.66 -1.36 -3.32
C LYS A 89 2.00 -1.59 -4.69
N ASN A 90 1.98 -2.83 -5.17
CA ASN A 90 1.42 -3.17 -6.48
C ASN A 90 -0.10 -2.97 -6.53
N ILE A 91 -0.81 -3.31 -5.45
CA ILE A 91 -2.26 -3.09 -5.32
C ILE A 91 -2.55 -1.58 -5.33
N ALA A 92 -1.82 -0.81 -4.53
CA ALA A 92 -1.96 0.65 -4.49
C ALA A 92 -1.79 1.27 -5.88
N ARG A 93 -0.75 0.87 -6.59
CA ARG A 93 -0.48 1.31 -7.96
C ARG A 93 -1.60 0.90 -8.92
N GLY A 94 -2.03 -0.36 -8.88
CA GLY A 94 -3.08 -0.90 -9.75
C GLY A 94 -4.42 -0.22 -9.54
N LEU A 95 -4.74 0.20 -8.31
CA LEU A 95 -5.95 0.93 -7.97
C LEU A 95 -5.85 2.45 -8.19
N GLY A 96 -4.68 2.95 -8.59
CA GLY A 96 -4.48 4.37 -8.89
C GLY A 96 -4.10 5.24 -7.70
N PHE A 97 -3.73 4.67 -6.56
CA PHE A 97 -3.23 5.44 -5.42
C PHE A 97 -1.77 5.88 -5.66
N LYS A 98 -1.46 7.10 -5.31
CA LYS A 98 -0.11 7.68 -5.48
C LYS A 98 0.87 7.22 -4.42
N SER A 99 0.37 6.90 -3.24
CA SER A 99 1.19 6.49 -2.11
C SER A 99 0.50 5.41 -1.27
N PHE A 100 1.32 4.65 -0.55
CA PHE A 100 0.84 3.59 0.31
C PHE A 100 1.64 3.52 1.60
N ASN A 101 1.07 2.85 2.59
CA ASN A 101 1.74 2.47 3.82
C ASN A 101 1.32 1.04 4.17
N PHE A 102 2.26 0.22 4.57
CA PHE A 102 2.00 -1.11 5.12
C PHE A 102 2.64 -1.23 6.49
N VAL A 103 1.87 -1.66 7.47
CA VAL A 103 2.34 -1.86 8.84
C VAL A 103 1.83 -3.18 9.40
N VAL A 104 2.62 -3.75 10.30
CA VAL A 104 2.24 -4.89 11.13
C VAL A 104 1.93 -4.36 12.54
N VAL A 105 0.77 -4.74 13.08
CA VAL A 105 0.32 -4.35 14.41
C VAL A 105 0.26 -5.59 15.28
N VAL A 106 0.87 -5.53 16.46
CA VAL A 106 0.99 -6.67 17.37
C VAL A 106 0.46 -6.31 18.76
N LYS A 107 -0.54 -7.07 19.22
CA LYS A 107 -1.03 -6.95 20.59
C LYS A 107 0.00 -7.54 21.57
N GLY A 108 0.30 -6.79 22.63
CA GLY A 108 1.24 -7.22 23.66
C GLY A 108 2.71 -6.97 23.33
N LEU A 109 3.02 -6.31 22.20
CA LEU A 109 4.36 -5.82 21.92
C LEU A 109 4.64 -4.60 22.80
N GLU A 110 5.86 -4.52 23.34
CA GLU A 110 6.23 -3.41 24.23
C GLU A 110 6.71 -2.18 23.48
N GLU A 111 7.48 -2.38 22.41
CA GLU A 111 8.11 -1.32 21.62
C GLU A 111 7.94 -1.55 20.13
N SER A 112 7.89 -0.46 19.37
CA SER A 112 7.94 -0.52 17.91
C SER A 112 9.29 -1.05 17.44
N THR A 113 9.25 -1.84 16.37
CA THR A 113 10.43 -2.43 15.74
C THR A 113 10.21 -2.47 14.23
N SER A 114 11.08 -3.15 13.51
CA SER A 114 10.90 -3.41 12.09
C SER A 114 11.17 -4.88 11.76
N LYS A 115 10.51 -5.38 10.74
CA LYS A 115 10.75 -6.70 10.17
C LYS A 115 10.68 -6.61 8.65
N GLY A 116 11.72 -7.06 7.97
CA GLY A 116 11.77 -6.96 6.52
C GLY A 116 11.63 -5.53 5.97
N GLY A 117 12.10 -4.53 6.72
CA GLY A 117 11.97 -3.11 6.36
C GLY A 117 10.58 -2.50 6.61
N VAL A 118 9.66 -3.25 7.20
CA VAL A 118 8.30 -2.82 7.51
C VAL A 118 8.18 -2.52 9.00
N MET A 119 7.51 -1.41 9.33
CA MET A 119 7.25 -1.05 10.72
C MET A 119 6.33 -2.08 11.38
N VAL A 120 6.71 -2.47 12.57
CA VAL A 120 5.93 -3.33 13.48
C VAL A 120 5.65 -2.52 14.74
N MET A 121 4.37 -2.28 15.05
CA MET A 121 4.00 -1.43 16.16
C MET A 121 3.12 -2.15 17.18
N PRO A 122 3.20 -1.75 18.46
CA PRO A 122 2.24 -2.18 19.47
C PRO A 122 0.83 -1.72 19.12
N LEU A 123 -0.17 -2.55 19.42
CA LEU A 123 -1.57 -2.18 19.22
C LEU A 123 -1.94 -0.85 19.91
N VAL A 124 -1.38 -0.59 21.08
CA VAL A 124 -1.66 0.63 21.86
C VAL A 124 -1.22 1.92 21.16
N GLU A 125 -0.30 1.84 20.21
CA GLU A 125 0.19 2.99 19.45
C GLU A 125 -0.63 3.26 18.18
N LEU A 126 -1.49 2.33 17.77
CA LEU A 126 -2.23 2.43 16.50
C LEU A 126 -3.14 3.66 16.45
N GLY A 127 -3.79 4.02 17.56
CA GLY A 127 -4.72 5.14 17.61
C GLY A 127 -4.06 6.51 17.43
N SER A 128 -2.78 6.64 17.72
CA SER A 128 -1.99 7.87 17.54
C SER A 128 -1.10 7.82 16.30
N TYR A 129 -1.09 6.70 15.58
CA TYR A 129 -0.22 6.53 14.42
C TYR A 129 -0.67 7.40 13.26
N GLN A 130 0.26 8.19 12.73
CA GLN A 130 0.10 8.93 11.49
C GLN A 130 0.80 8.13 10.39
N PRO A 131 0.07 7.64 9.35
CA PRO A 131 0.67 6.81 8.32
C PRO A 131 1.83 7.51 7.62
N ASN A 132 2.96 6.82 7.51
CA ASN A 132 4.11 7.28 6.74
C ASN A 132 3.98 6.76 5.30
N PHE A 133 3.32 7.53 4.46
CA PHE A 133 3.10 7.16 3.07
C PHE A 133 4.36 7.30 2.24
N VAL A 134 4.62 6.28 1.43
CA VAL A 134 5.69 6.26 0.43
C VAL A 134 5.10 6.08 -0.96
N SER A 135 5.82 6.52 -2.00
CA SER A 135 5.32 6.44 -3.37
C SER A 135 4.99 5.00 -3.79
N SER A 136 3.82 4.79 -4.34
CA SER A 136 3.41 3.52 -4.96
C SER A 136 3.85 3.39 -6.41
N ILE A 137 4.33 4.47 -7.00
CA ILE A 137 4.82 4.52 -8.39
C ILE A 137 6.28 4.94 -8.42
N THR A 138 7.02 4.49 -9.43
CA THR A 138 8.38 4.96 -9.67
C THR A 138 8.37 6.39 -10.23
N GLU A 139 9.49 7.07 -10.14
CA GLU A 139 9.65 8.41 -10.73
C GLU A 139 9.43 8.40 -12.23
N LEU A 140 9.91 7.36 -12.92
CA LEU A 140 9.67 7.19 -14.36
C LEU A 140 8.18 7.00 -14.67
N GLU A 141 7.46 6.18 -13.91
CA GLU A 141 6.01 6.01 -14.07
C GLU A 141 5.26 7.33 -13.82
N TYR A 142 5.69 8.10 -12.85
CA TYR A 142 5.11 9.42 -12.57
C TYR A 142 5.33 10.39 -13.73
N LEU A 143 6.56 10.45 -14.27
CA LEU A 143 6.87 11.26 -15.45
C LEU A 143 6.03 10.83 -16.66
N ASP A 144 5.86 9.53 -16.89
CA ASP A 144 5.01 9.03 -17.98
C ASP A 144 3.56 9.50 -17.84
N LYS A 145 3.02 9.47 -16.63
CA LYS A 145 1.65 9.98 -16.35
C LYS A 145 1.54 11.48 -16.59
N MET A 146 2.53 12.26 -16.19
CA MET A 146 2.57 13.71 -16.43
C MET A 146 2.67 14.02 -17.92
N ILE A 147 3.54 13.35 -18.65
CA ILE A 147 3.69 13.51 -20.11
C ILE A 147 2.36 13.25 -20.80
N ALA A 148 1.70 12.14 -20.48
CA ALA A 148 0.39 11.81 -21.05
C ALA A 148 -0.68 12.85 -20.73
N LYS A 149 -0.69 13.39 -19.51
CA LYS A 149 -1.63 14.43 -19.07
C LYS A 149 -1.44 15.72 -19.86
N TYR A 150 -0.22 16.22 -19.96
CA TYR A 150 0.06 17.47 -20.62
C TYR A 150 -0.03 17.39 -22.14
N THR A 151 0.29 16.24 -22.72
CA THR A 151 0.04 15.97 -24.14
C THR A 151 -1.45 16.06 -24.46
N ARG A 152 -2.31 15.46 -23.65
CA ARG A 152 -3.76 15.54 -23.81
C ARG A 152 -4.34 16.94 -23.60
N ALA A 153 -3.71 17.72 -22.72
CA ALA A 153 -4.12 19.11 -22.48
C ALA A 153 -3.64 20.10 -23.58
N GLY A 154 -2.88 19.65 -24.58
CA GLY A 154 -2.34 20.49 -25.64
C GLY A 154 -1.09 21.27 -25.24
N GLU A 155 -0.48 20.96 -24.09
CA GLU A 155 0.74 21.57 -23.56
C GLU A 155 1.99 20.88 -24.13
N ALA A 156 2.12 20.91 -25.48
CA ALA A 156 3.12 20.12 -26.20
C ALA A 156 4.57 20.44 -25.79
N GLN A 157 4.89 21.73 -25.56
CA GLN A 157 6.25 22.11 -25.16
C GLN A 157 6.61 21.59 -23.77
N PHE A 158 5.68 21.68 -22.82
CA PHE A 158 5.90 21.17 -21.47
C PHE A 158 6.03 19.64 -21.44
N ALA A 159 5.22 18.95 -22.25
CA ALA A 159 5.34 17.50 -22.42
C ALA A 159 6.71 17.09 -22.99
N LEU A 160 7.25 17.83 -23.98
CA LEU A 160 8.58 17.59 -24.53
C LEU A 160 9.69 17.81 -23.49
N ASP A 161 9.56 18.82 -22.63
CA ASP A 161 10.53 19.08 -21.57
C ASP A 161 10.53 17.93 -20.54
N LEU A 162 9.37 17.39 -20.21
CA LEU A 162 9.24 16.21 -19.33
C LEU A 162 9.85 14.95 -19.97
N GLU A 163 9.69 14.76 -21.29
CA GLU A 163 10.31 13.66 -22.01
C GLU A 163 11.85 13.70 -21.96
N LYS A 164 12.43 14.91 -22.03
CA LYS A 164 13.89 15.11 -21.86
C LYS A 164 14.34 14.70 -20.44
N LEU A 165 13.59 15.12 -19.42
CA LEU A 165 13.85 14.73 -18.03
C LEU A 165 13.78 13.20 -17.87
N ARG A 166 12.76 12.57 -18.46
CA ARG A 166 12.60 11.13 -18.42
C ARG A 166 13.80 10.38 -18.98
N LYS A 167 14.35 10.83 -20.09
CA LYS A 167 15.56 10.23 -20.68
C LYS A 167 16.78 10.32 -19.76
N ILE A 168 16.93 11.44 -19.06
CA ILE A 168 18.03 11.61 -18.07
C ILE A 168 17.86 10.62 -16.94
N PHE A 169 16.65 10.45 -16.40
CA PHE A 169 16.36 9.47 -15.36
C PHE A 169 16.64 8.03 -15.79
N GLU A 170 16.31 7.65 -17.01
CA GLU A 170 16.61 6.32 -17.53
C GLU A 170 18.12 6.03 -17.56
N ILE A 171 18.93 7.01 -17.95
CA ILE A 171 20.38 6.89 -18.02
C ILE A 171 20.98 6.72 -16.62
N GLU A 172 20.51 7.48 -15.64
CA GLU A 172 21.01 7.43 -14.25
C GLU A 172 20.66 6.13 -13.53
N GLN A 173 19.59 5.44 -13.94
CA GLN A 173 19.14 4.18 -13.33
C GLN A 173 19.67 2.92 -14.04
N ALA A 174 20.34 3.09 -15.16
CA ALA A 174 20.89 1.98 -15.94
C ALA A 174 22.17 1.37 -15.30
#